data_51e21fec05d88cfdb1e8fb8d21f64a3e
#
_entry.id   51e21fec05d88cfdb1e8fb8d21f64a3e
#
_cell.length_a   1.000
_cell.length_b   1.000
_cell.length_c   1.000
_cell.angle_alpha   90.00
_cell.angle_beta   90.00
_cell.angle_gamma   90.00
#
_symmetry.space_group_name_H-M   'P 1'
#
loop_
_entity.id
_entity.type
_entity.pdbx_description
1 polymer ?
#
loop_
_entity_poly.entity_id
_entity_poly.type
_entity_poly.pdbx_seq_one_letter_code
_entity_poly.pdbx_strand_id
1 'polypeptide(L)'
;MKDPRAILVLRFSSIGDIVQLTSPLKSLRYRFPETRIDIITLDDYAELLLGHPDINRIIHIPREMKYQELKEIGKMLAAKGYDLIIDLHNVIRSQIIRRQFKTIKKVVYKKPRWKRFKLIELKKNHFPNVFSQRWLYHQCLDKILDNEYPVPKSKLVIQKNEQIEIKSFLKKEGLTGSYITLVPGAAWPQKTWLVNHYKELVNLIINKLGLSIIIIGSANDRICSALAKNKSTQILDLHGKLDIRKSLAIISLGEMTIGSDTGMVHASEALGIPVAMIMGPTNAQTGGGISLDSSVVIEKDIWCRPCSQNGKRPCYRSHQYCMTEISTEDVHRAVLGVLAR
;
A
#
# COMPACT_ATOMS: atom_id res chain seq x y z
N MET A 1 -0.31 -28.77 15.76
CA MET A 1 -0.93 -29.05 14.43
C MET A 1 0.18 -29.57 13.51
N LYS A 2 -0.09 -30.58 12.65
CA LYS A 2 0.91 -30.99 11.65
C LYS A 2 1.15 -29.84 10.70
N ASP A 3 2.42 -29.57 10.37
CA ASP A 3 2.76 -28.48 9.49
C ASP A 3 2.15 -28.67 8.08
N PRO A 4 1.54 -27.63 7.49
CA PRO A 4 0.93 -27.75 6.16
C PRO A 4 2.03 -27.88 5.10
N ARG A 5 1.83 -28.74 4.11
CA ARG A 5 2.74 -28.87 2.94
C ARG A 5 2.53 -27.72 1.95
N ALA A 6 1.31 -27.23 1.83
CA ALA A 6 0.97 -26.13 0.93
C ALA A 6 -0.13 -25.24 1.50
N ILE A 7 0.10 -23.93 1.44
CA ILE A 7 -0.82 -22.87 1.85
C ILE A 7 -1.24 -22.06 0.63
N LEU A 8 -2.54 -21.79 0.49
CA LEU A 8 -3.07 -20.83 -0.49
C LEU A 8 -3.58 -19.58 0.22
N VAL A 9 -3.00 -18.42 -0.10
CA VAL A 9 -3.42 -17.12 0.42
C VAL A 9 -4.25 -16.37 -0.61
N LEU A 10 -5.42 -15.85 -0.24
CA LEU A 10 -6.32 -15.14 -1.14
C LEU A 10 -6.37 -13.65 -0.80
N ARG A 11 -5.91 -12.79 -1.74
CA ARG A 11 -6.07 -11.33 -1.69
C ARG A 11 -6.06 -10.74 -3.10
N PHE A 12 -7.18 -10.14 -3.54
CA PHE A 12 -7.35 -9.69 -4.92
C PHE A 12 -7.01 -8.21 -5.14
N SER A 13 -7.13 -7.37 -4.13
CA SER A 13 -6.93 -5.91 -4.18
C SER A 13 -6.90 -5.34 -2.76
N SER A 14 -6.53 -4.10 -2.51
CA SER A 14 -5.92 -3.11 -3.38
C SER A 14 -4.39 -3.11 -3.23
N ILE A 15 -3.66 -2.19 -3.90
CA ILE A 15 -2.19 -2.09 -3.78
C ILE A 15 -1.75 -2.10 -2.32
N GLY A 16 -2.23 -1.15 -1.51
CA GLY A 16 -1.84 -1.05 -0.10
C GLY A 16 -2.15 -2.29 0.73
N ASP A 17 -3.28 -2.95 0.48
CA ASP A 17 -3.64 -4.19 1.16
C ASP A 17 -2.74 -5.37 0.76
N ILE A 18 -2.35 -5.44 -0.54
CA ILE A 18 -1.43 -6.47 -1.05
C ILE A 18 -0.02 -6.25 -0.50
N VAL A 19 0.42 -5.00 -0.43
CA VAL A 19 1.67 -4.64 0.23
C VAL A 19 1.64 -5.07 1.70
N GLN A 20 0.59 -4.74 2.42
CA GLN A 20 0.48 -5.03 3.86
C GLN A 20 0.34 -6.52 4.16
N LEU A 21 -0.19 -7.34 3.23
CA LEU A 21 -0.25 -8.78 3.42
C LEU A 21 1.12 -9.47 3.38
N THR A 22 2.16 -8.82 2.84
CA THR A 22 3.53 -9.38 2.86
C THR A 22 4.08 -9.54 4.28
N SER A 23 3.60 -8.74 5.23
CA SER A 23 3.92 -8.88 6.65
C SER A 23 3.52 -10.26 7.23
N PRO A 24 2.25 -10.70 7.16
CA PRO A 24 1.88 -12.05 7.62
C PRO A 24 2.49 -13.19 6.79
N LEU A 25 2.82 -12.96 5.51
CA LEU A 25 3.55 -13.97 4.72
C LEU A 25 4.93 -14.27 5.31
N LYS A 26 5.65 -13.24 5.76
CA LYS A 26 6.94 -13.41 6.43
C LYS A 26 6.81 -14.26 7.71
N SER A 27 5.76 -14.02 8.52
CA SER A 27 5.53 -14.85 9.71
C SER A 27 5.14 -16.29 9.38
N LEU A 28 4.34 -16.49 8.32
CA LEU A 28 4.02 -17.83 7.83
C LEU A 28 5.28 -18.56 7.33
N ARG A 29 6.16 -17.90 6.59
CA ARG A 29 7.43 -18.47 6.13
C ARG A 29 8.36 -18.81 7.29
N TYR A 30 8.45 -17.93 8.29
CA TYR A 30 9.24 -18.20 9.49
C TYR A 30 8.71 -19.41 10.27
N ARG A 31 7.38 -19.50 10.45
CA ARG A 31 6.74 -20.62 11.17
C ARG A 31 6.79 -21.93 10.38
N PHE A 32 6.74 -21.85 9.05
CA PHE A 32 6.69 -22.99 8.14
C PHE A 32 7.72 -22.84 7.02
N PRO A 33 9.03 -23.05 7.30
CA PRO A 33 10.12 -22.79 6.36
C PRO A 33 9.99 -23.55 5.04
N GLU A 34 9.58 -24.82 5.09
CA GLU A 34 9.52 -25.73 3.94
C GLU A 34 8.15 -25.74 3.24
N THR A 35 7.18 -25.02 3.79
CA THR A 35 5.81 -25.02 3.24
C THR A 35 5.76 -24.22 1.93
N ARG A 36 5.10 -24.79 0.92
CA ARG A 36 4.77 -24.02 -0.28
C ARG A 36 3.69 -22.98 0.03
N ILE A 37 4.00 -21.71 -0.16
CA ILE A 37 3.07 -20.59 0.03
C ILE A 37 2.77 -19.97 -1.33
N ASP A 38 1.55 -20.20 -1.81
CA ASP A 38 1.05 -19.63 -3.05
C ASP A 38 0.03 -18.53 -2.73
N ILE A 39 0.02 -17.48 -3.55
CA ILE A 39 -0.95 -16.38 -3.42
C ILE A 39 -1.81 -16.28 -4.68
N ILE A 40 -3.11 -16.01 -4.52
CA ILE A 40 -3.98 -15.64 -5.62
C ILE A 40 -4.40 -14.17 -5.51
N THR A 41 -4.19 -13.41 -6.61
CA THR A 41 -4.49 -11.98 -6.72
C THR A 41 -5.08 -11.64 -8.09
N LEU A 42 -5.39 -10.35 -8.36
CA LEU A 42 -5.74 -9.89 -9.70
C LEU A 42 -4.49 -9.63 -10.54
N ASP A 43 -4.64 -9.74 -11.88
CA ASP A 43 -3.59 -9.43 -12.85
C ASP A 43 -2.96 -8.07 -12.58
N ASP A 44 -3.78 -7.06 -12.33
CA ASP A 44 -3.34 -5.67 -12.06
C ASP A 44 -2.34 -5.53 -10.90
N TYR A 45 -2.26 -6.51 -10.01
CA TYR A 45 -1.46 -6.42 -8.78
C TYR A 45 -0.43 -7.53 -8.62
N ALA A 46 -0.39 -8.49 -9.54
CA ALA A 46 0.53 -9.63 -9.46
C ALA A 46 2.00 -9.18 -9.43
N GLU A 47 2.31 -8.17 -10.24
CA GLU A 47 3.66 -7.62 -10.38
C GLU A 47 4.21 -6.99 -9.10
N LEU A 48 3.35 -6.55 -8.16
CA LEU A 48 3.78 -6.06 -6.85
C LEU A 48 4.62 -7.10 -6.09
N LEU A 49 4.31 -8.37 -6.28
CA LEU A 49 4.85 -9.49 -5.50
C LEU A 49 5.98 -10.26 -6.20
N LEU A 50 6.37 -9.85 -7.41
CA LEU A 50 7.43 -10.52 -8.16
C LEU A 50 8.76 -10.53 -7.38
N GLY A 51 9.37 -11.71 -7.30
CA GLY A 51 10.63 -11.92 -6.58
C GLY A 51 10.52 -11.91 -5.05
N HIS A 52 9.29 -11.93 -4.49
CA HIS A 52 9.12 -11.93 -3.04
C HIS A 52 9.60 -13.26 -2.43
N PRO A 53 10.53 -13.25 -1.45
CA PRO A 53 11.18 -14.46 -0.94
C PRO A 53 10.23 -15.43 -0.22
N ASP A 54 9.14 -14.93 0.35
CA ASP A 54 8.20 -15.74 1.13
C ASP A 54 7.07 -16.33 0.28
N ILE A 55 7.06 -16.07 -1.04
CA ILE A 55 6.04 -16.56 -1.98
C ILE A 55 6.69 -17.55 -2.96
N ASN A 56 6.11 -18.75 -3.06
CA ASN A 56 6.55 -19.73 -4.04
C ASN A 56 5.90 -19.51 -5.41
N ARG A 57 4.62 -19.13 -5.44
CA ARG A 57 3.88 -18.92 -6.68
C ARG A 57 2.85 -17.82 -6.55
N ILE A 58 2.80 -16.95 -7.54
CA ILE A 58 1.75 -15.94 -7.72
C ILE A 58 0.79 -16.49 -8.78
N ILE A 59 -0.48 -16.65 -8.38
CA ILE A 59 -1.57 -17.04 -9.27
C ILE A 59 -2.38 -15.77 -9.48
N HIS A 60 -2.49 -15.34 -10.71
CA HIS A 60 -3.24 -14.13 -11.02
C HIS A 60 -4.45 -14.45 -11.88
N ILE A 61 -5.50 -13.65 -11.74
CA ILE A 61 -6.78 -13.82 -12.43
C ILE A 61 -7.31 -12.48 -12.94
N PRO A 62 -8.00 -12.48 -14.09
CA PRO A 62 -8.65 -11.28 -14.61
C PRO A 62 -9.69 -10.68 -13.64
N ARG A 63 -9.81 -9.35 -13.70
CA ARG A 63 -10.77 -8.61 -12.88
C ARG A 63 -12.23 -8.95 -13.23
N GLU A 64 -12.51 -9.20 -14.49
CA GLU A 64 -13.86 -9.36 -15.05
C GLU A 64 -14.38 -10.80 -14.98
N MET A 65 -13.66 -11.72 -14.31
CA MET A 65 -14.08 -13.12 -14.19
C MET A 65 -15.48 -13.27 -13.59
N LYS A 66 -16.30 -14.06 -14.28
CA LYS A 66 -17.67 -14.39 -13.89
C LYS A 66 -17.71 -15.50 -12.85
N TYR A 67 -18.89 -15.72 -12.26
CA TYR A 67 -19.11 -16.71 -11.20
C TYR A 67 -18.62 -18.13 -11.58
N GLN A 68 -18.96 -18.61 -12.77
CA GLN A 68 -18.59 -19.97 -13.21
C GLN A 68 -17.07 -20.12 -13.37
N GLU A 69 -16.41 -19.14 -13.96
CA GLU A 69 -14.95 -19.12 -14.13
C GLU A 69 -14.23 -19.14 -12.77
N LEU A 70 -14.70 -18.35 -11.80
CA LEU A 70 -14.18 -18.35 -10.42
C LEU A 70 -14.38 -19.70 -9.74
N LYS A 71 -15.51 -20.36 -10.01
CA LYS A 71 -15.81 -21.71 -9.48
C LYS A 71 -14.86 -22.75 -10.10
N GLU A 72 -14.64 -22.71 -11.42
CA GLU A 72 -13.73 -23.65 -12.08
C GLU A 72 -12.28 -23.45 -11.61
N ILE A 73 -11.79 -22.19 -11.50
CA ILE A 73 -10.48 -21.92 -10.90
C ILE A 73 -10.41 -22.48 -9.47
N GLY A 74 -11.45 -22.29 -8.68
CA GLY A 74 -11.51 -22.84 -7.34
C GLY A 74 -11.39 -24.36 -7.30
N LYS A 75 -12.06 -25.09 -8.23
CA LYS A 75 -11.94 -26.54 -8.36
C LYS A 75 -10.54 -26.97 -8.78
N MET A 76 -9.98 -26.29 -9.80
CA MET A 76 -8.60 -26.55 -10.27
C MET A 76 -7.58 -26.37 -9.13
N LEU A 77 -7.73 -25.33 -8.32
CA LEU A 77 -6.87 -25.07 -7.17
C LEU A 77 -7.08 -26.10 -6.06
N ALA A 78 -8.33 -26.53 -5.83
CA ALA A 78 -8.63 -27.54 -4.81
C ALA A 78 -7.98 -28.89 -5.13
N ALA A 79 -7.78 -29.20 -6.41
CA ALA A 79 -7.07 -30.41 -6.87
C ALA A 79 -5.53 -30.33 -6.70
N LYS A 80 -4.94 -29.16 -6.37
CA LYS A 80 -3.48 -28.98 -6.25
C LYS A 80 -2.88 -29.34 -4.89
N GLY A 81 -3.68 -29.91 -3.98
CA GLY A 81 -3.17 -30.46 -2.71
C GLY A 81 -2.77 -29.39 -1.70
N TYR A 82 -3.51 -28.29 -1.59
CA TYR A 82 -3.35 -27.36 -0.47
C TYR A 82 -3.94 -27.95 0.82
N ASP A 83 -3.23 -27.76 1.91
CA ASP A 83 -3.65 -28.23 3.26
C ASP A 83 -4.31 -27.09 4.08
N LEU A 84 -4.05 -25.84 3.70
CA LEU A 84 -4.55 -24.66 4.41
C LEU A 84 -4.90 -23.54 3.41
N ILE A 85 -6.05 -22.92 3.63
CA ILE A 85 -6.45 -21.69 2.94
C ILE A 85 -6.51 -20.53 3.92
N ILE A 86 -5.91 -19.42 3.53
CA ILE A 86 -5.93 -18.16 4.26
C ILE A 86 -6.59 -17.09 3.38
N ASP A 87 -7.85 -16.75 3.69
CA ASP A 87 -8.60 -15.71 2.97
C ASP A 87 -8.48 -14.37 3.70
N LEU A 88 -7.52 -13.55 3.27
CA LEU A 88 -7.29 -12.20 3.82
C LEU A 88 -8.12 -11.12 3.10
N HIS A 89 -9.04 -11.50 2.21
CA HIS A 89 -9.92 -10.56 1.54
C HIS A 89 -11.37 -10.63 2.02
N ASN A 90 -11.90 -11.84 2.10
CA ASN A 90 -13.28 -12.16 2.50
C ASN A 90 -14.33 -11.31 1.75
N VAL A 91 -14.32 -11.46 0.43
CA VAL A 91 -15.28 -10.87 -0.51
C VAL A 91 -15.96 -11.99 -1.32
N ILE A 92 -17.02 -11.67 -2.07
CA ILE A 92 -17.78 -12.66 -2.86
C ILE A 92 -16.83 -13.52 -3.71
N ARG A 93 -15.89 -12.91 -4.42
CA ARG A 93 -14.90 -13.61 -5.26
C ARG A 93 -14.10 -14.65 -4.47
N SER A 94 -13.52 -14.27 -3.34
CA SER A 94 -12.76 -15.19 -2.49
C SER A 94 -13.65 -16.29 -1.89
N GLN A 95 -14.90 -15.98 -1.57
CA GLN A 95 -15.86 -16.96 -1.05
C GLN A 95 -16.20 -18.04 -2.09
N ILE A 96 -16.38 -17.66 -3.36
CA ILE A 96 -16.67 -18.59 -4.46
C ILE A 96 -15.51 -19.59 -4.60
N ILE A 97 -14.28 -19.10 -4.67
CA ILE A 97 -13.08 -19.93 -4.79
C ILE A 97 -12.92 -20.80 -3.55
N ARG A 98 -12.97 -20.22 -2.36
CA ARG A 98 -12.81 -20.93 -1.08
C ARG A 98 -13.82 -22.04 -0.83
N ARG A 99 -15.04 -21.90 -1.33
CA ARG A 99 -16.11 -22.91 -1.18
C ARG A 99 -15.80 -24.21 -1.93
N GLN A 100 -14.90 -24.18 -2.92
CA GLN A 100 -14.55 -25.39 -3.67
C GLN A 100 -13.62 -26.34 -2.87
N PHE A 101 -12.98 -25.82 -1.84
CA PHE A 101 -12.14 -26.60 -0.93
C PHE A 101 -12.98 -27.16 0.23
N LYS A 102 -13.42 -28.42 0.14
CA LYS A 102 -14.39 -28.99 1.08
C LYS A 102 -13.77 -29.38 2.42
N THR A 103 -12.66 -30.08 2.44
CA THR A 103 -12.12 -30.83 3.60
C THR A 103 -10.95 -30.16 4.30
N ILE A 104 -10.40 -29.06 3.79
CA ILE A 104 -9.22 -28.41 4.33
C ILE A 104 -9.53 -27.28 5.30
N LYS A 105 -8.58 -27.00 6.20
CA LYS A 105 -8.67 -25.89 7.17
C LYS A 105 -8.70 -24.55 6.45
N LYS A 106 -9.58 -23.67 6.92
CA LYS A 106 -9.74 -22.32 6.36
C LYS A 106 -9.62 -21.28 7.45
N VAL A 107 -8.74 -20.32 7.24
CA VAL A 107 -8.62 -19.14 8.07
C VAL A 107 -9.16 -17.96 7.28
N VAL A 108 -10.06 -17.20 7.86
CA VAL A 108 -10.79 -16.14 7.16
C VAL A 108 -10.73 -14.84 7.93
N TYR A 109 -10.16 -13.82 7.31
CA TYR A 109 -10.11 -12.48 7.87
C TYR A 109 -11.52 -11.90 8.08
N LYS A 110 -11.82 -11.55 9.32
CA LYS A 110 -13.06 -10.89 9.70
C LYS A 110 -12.84 -9.38 9.77
N LYS A 111 -13.37 -8.65 8.79
CA LYS A 111 -13.29 -7.18 8.77
C LYS A 111 -13.95 -6.60 10.03
N PRO A 112 -13.31 -5.72 10.79
CA PRO A 112 -13.85 -5.17 12.04
C PRO A 112 -14.89 -4.05 11.76
N ARG A 113 -15.93 -4.37 10.99
CA ARG A 113 -16.93 -3.40 10.50
C ARG A 113 -17.59 -2.61 11.62
N TRP A 114 -17.95 -3.30 12.72
CA TRP A 114 -18.63 -2.68 13.85
C TRP A 114 -17.70 -1.74 14.64
N LYS A 115 -16.42 -2.13 14.84
CA LYS A 115 -15.43 -1.25 15.48
C LYS A 115 -15.16 0.00 14.62
N ARG A 116 -15.08 -0.17 13.28
CA ARG A 116 -14.91 0.95 12.34
C ARG A 116 -16.14 1.85 12.29
N PHE A 117 -17.34 1.29 12.32
CA PHE A 117 -18.57 2.08 12.45
C PHE A 117 -18.55 2.94 13.71
N LYS A 118 -18.26 2.35 14.88
CA LYS A 118 -18.15 3.11 16.14
C LYS A 118 -17.10 4.22 16.06
N LEU A 119 -15.95 3.95 15.45
CA LEU A 119 -14.88 4.92 15.28
C LEU A 119 -15.32 6.10 14.38
N ILE A 120 -15.92 5.81 13.24
CA ILE A 120 -16.25 6.80 12.20
C ILE A 120 -17.51 7.59 12.56
N GLU A 121 -18.58 6.91 12.96
CA GLU A 121 -19.87 7.56 13.21
C GLU A 121 -20.01 8.06 14.65
N LEU A 122 -19.55 7.29 15.63
CA LEU A 122 -19.72 7.61 17.05
C LEU A 122 -18.46 8.21 17.69
N LYS A 123 -17.36 8.35 16.95
CA LYS A 123 -16.05 8.84 17.45
C LYS A 123 -15.51 8.03 18.65
N LYS A 124 -15.94 6.76 18.77
CA LYS A 124 -15.50 5.85 19.84
C LYS A 124 -14.47 4.87 19.30
N ASN A 125 -13.21 5.07 19.69
CA ASN A 125 -12.13 4.16 19.31
C ASN A 125 -12.11 2.92 20.23
N HIS A 126 -12.28 1.74 19.63
CA HIS A 126 -12.17 0.43 20.27
C HIS A 126 -11.01 -0.40 19.70
N PHE A 127 -10.10 0.24 18.97
CA PHE A 127 -8.88 -0.39 18.51
C PHE A 127 -7.76 -0.16 19.52
N PRO A 128 -6.75 -1.04 19.61
CA PRO A 128 -5.59 -0.80 20.48
C PRO A 128 -4.78 0.40 19.97
N ASN A 129 -3.97 0.97 20.88
CA ASN A 129 -3.11 2.11 20.54
C ASN A 129 -2.10 1.76 19.43
N VAL A 130 -1.53 0.57 19.49
CA VAL A 130 -0.65 0.03 18.43
C VAL A 130 -1.51 -0.73 17.42
N PHE A 131 -2.11 -0.02 16.50
CA PHE A 131 -2.98 -0.59 15.47
C PHE A 131 -2.37 -0.43 14.07
N SER A 132 -2.48 -1.49 13.28
CA SER A 132 -2.23 -1.45 11.83
C SER A 132 -3.08 -2.50 11.12
N GLN A 133 -3.26 -2.36 9.81
CA GLN A 133 -3.93 -3.40 9.01
C GLN A 133 -3.12 -4.71 9.02
N ARG A 134 -1.79 -4.63 9.12
CA ARG A 134 -0.90 -5.78 9.29
C ARG A 134 -1.22 -6.54 10.57
N TRP A 135 -1.39 -5.83 11.68
CA TRP A 135 -1.81 -6.42 12.96
C TRP A 135 -3.15 -7.17 12.84
N LEU A 136 -4.13 -6.61 12.13
CA LEU A 136 -5.41 -7.31 11.88
C LEU A 136 -5.23 -8.61 11.07
N TYR A 137 -4.31 -8.64 10.12
CA TYR A 137 -4.01 -9.86 9.38
C TYR A 137 -3.34 -10.89 10.28
N HIS A 138 -2.43 -10.47 11.18
CA HIS A 138 -1.81 -11.35 12.16
C HIS A 138 -2.84 -11.91 13.15
N GLN A 139 -3.73 -11.11 13.70
CA GLN A 139 -4.82 -11.61 14.55
C GLN A 139 -5.65 -12.72 13.88
N CYS A 140 -5.83 -12.64 12.57
CA CYS A 140 -6.49 -13.69 11.81
C CYS A 140 -5.68 -15.01 11.84
N LEU A 141 -4.38 -14.94 12.01
CA LEU A 141 -3.44 -16.06 12.00
C LEU A 141 -3.03 -16.53 13.40
N ASP A 142 -3.47 -15.91 14.49
CA ASP A 142 -3.06 -16.20 15.87
C ASP A 142 -3.08 -17.70 16.19
N LYS A 143 -4.15 -18.42 15.77
CA LYS A 143 -4.30 -19.88 15.98
C LYS A 143 -3.33 -20.74 15.17
N ILE A 144 -2.55 -20.15 14.26
CA ILE A 144 -1.59 -20.81 13.40
C ILE A 144 -0.17 -20.44 13.79
N LEU A 145 0.03 -19.18 14.19
CA LEU A 145 1.33 -18.61 14.52
C LEU A 145 1.70 -18.75 16.01
N ASP A 146 0.82 -19.33 16.83
CA ASP A 146 1.02 -19.57 18.28
C ASP A 146 1.30 -18.27 19.08
N ASN A 147 0.83 -17.11 18.62
CA ASN A 147 0.92 -15.77 19.23
C ASN A 147 2.35 -15.26 19.58
N GLU A 148 3.41 -15.96 19.17
CA GLU A 148 4.79 -15.64 19.57
C GLU A 148 5.52 -14.71 18.60
N TYR A 149 4.91 -14.36 17.46
CA TYR A 149 5.60 -13.61 16.42
C TYR A 149 5.25 -12.13 16.45
N PRO A 150 6.25 -11.23 16.53
CA PRO A 150 6.01 -9.81 16.34
C PRO A 150 5.48 -9.55 14.91
N VAL A 151 4.62 -8.55 14.79
CA VAL A 151 4.09 -8.15 13.46
C VAL A 151 5.23 -7.59 12.60
N PRO A 152 5.72 -8.30 11.57
CA PRO A 152 6.83 -7.80 10.76
C PRO A 152 6.44 -6.57 9.96
N LYS A 153 7.44 -5.78 9.55
CA LYS A 153 7.27 -4.75 8.53
C LYS A 153 6.94 -5.42 7.19
N SER A 154 6.12 -4.78 6.37
CA SER A 154 5.86 -5.23 5.00
C SER A 154 7.14 -5.17 4.18
N LYS A 155 7.26 -6.02 3.16
CA LYS A 155 8.44 -6.08 2.29
C LYS A 155 8.01 -6.24 0.83
N LEU A 156 8.62 -5.45 -0.05
CA LEU A 156 8.62 -5.66 -1.49
C LEU A 156 10.07 -5.81 -1.97
N VAL A 157 10.24 -6.35 -3.16
CA VAL A 157 11.58 -6.60 -3.72
C VAL A 157 11.64 -6.10 -5.16
N ILE A 158 12.69 -5.34 -5.47
CA ILE A 158 13.09 -4.98 -6.83
C ILE A 158 14.41 -5.67 -7.12
N GLN A 159 14.50 -6.34 -8.26
CA GLN A 159 15.70 -7.05 -8.66
C GLN A 159 16.79 -6.07 -9.11
N LYS A 160 18.06 -6.44 -8.96
CA LYS A 160 19.20 -5.56 -9.35
C LYS A 160 19.17 -5.16 -10.82
N ASN A 161 18.78 -6.05 -11.72
CA ASN A 161 18.65 -5.74 -13.14
C ASN A 161 17.58 -4.66 -13.40
N GLU A 162 16.43 -4.69 -12.69
CA GLU A 162 15.38 -3.68 -12.80
C GLU A 162 15.89 -2.31 -12.32
N GLN A 163 16.67 -2.29 -11.24
CA GLN A 163 17.29 -1.04 -10.75
C GLN A 163 18.31 -0.47 -11.75
N ILE A 164 19.11 -1.32 -12.40
CA ILE A 164 20.07 -0.90 -13.43
C ILE A 164 19.33 -0.31 -14.63
N GLU A 165 18.27 -0.97 -15.07
CA GLU A 165 17.44 -0.54 -16.19
C GLU A 165 16.80 0.83 -15.90
N ILE A 166 16.24 1.02 -14.70
CA ILE A 166 15.65 2.29 -14.28
C ILE A 166 16.72 3.40 -14.15
N LYS A 167 17.89 3.12 -13.62
CA LYS A 167 18.98 4.12 -13.58
C LYS A 167 19.35 4.60 -14.99
N SER A 168 19.45 3.67 -15.95
CA SER A 168 19.72 3.99 -17.34
C SER A 168 18.60 4.81 -17.98
N PHE A 169 17.34 4.45 -17.69
CA PHE A 169 16.17 5.21 -18.13
C PHE A 169 16.16 6.63 -17.58
N LEU A 170 16.32 6.82 -16.27
CA LEU A 170 16.34 8.14 -15.63
C LEU A 170 17.49 9.03 -16.19
N LYS A 171 18.65 8.44 -16.45
CA LYS A 171 19.77 9.15 -17.09
C LYS A 171 19.40 9.64 -18.51
N LYS A 172 18.71 8.83 -19.31
CA LYS A 172 18.22 9.23 -20.64
C LYS A 172 17.19 10.35 -20.56
N GLU A 173 16.35 10.36 -19.51
CA GLU A 173 15.41 11.46 -19.23
C GLU A 173 16.08 12.71 -18.64
N GLY A 174 17.40 12.73 -18.52
CA GLY A 174 18.18 13.88 -18.03
C GLY A 174 18.33 13.97 -16.51
N LEU A 175 17.89 12.94 -15.77
CA LEU A 175 17.99 12.91 -14.31
C LEU A 175 19.17 12.07 -13.87
N THR A 176 20.19 12.73 -13.25
CA THR A 176 21.44 12.08 -12.82
C THR A 176 21.72 12.18 -11.32
N GLY A 177 21.01 13.05 -10.61
CA GLY A 177 21.17 13.28 -9.16
C GLY A 177 20.13 12.58 -8.29
N SER A 178 20.23 12.85 -6.98
CA SER A 178 19.23 12.41 -5.99
C SER A 178 17.87 13.05 -6.24
N TYR A 179 16.82 12.31 -5.92
CA TYR A 179 15.44 12.76 -6.12
C TYR A 179 14.47 12.28 -5.04
N ILE A 180 13.40 13.00 -4.93
CA ILE A 180 12.21 12.61 -4.14
C ILE A 180 11.11 12.15 -5.09
N THR A 181 10.47 11.04 -4.75
CA THR A 181 9.28 10.58 -5.48
C THR A 181 8.04 11.27 -4.92
N LEU A 182 7.25 11.90 -5.78
CA LEU A 182 5.99 12.54 -5.42
C LEU A 182 4.81 11.72 -5.94
N VAL A 183 3.93 11.26 -5.03
CA VAL A 183 2.71 10.50 -5.33
C VAL A 183 1.51 11.30 -4.85
N PRO A 184 1.14 12.40 -5.57
CA PRO A 184 0.16 13.36 -5.09
C PRO A 184 -1.28 12.88 -5.28
N GLY A 185 -1.50 11.94 -6.21
CA GLY A 185 -2.81 11.36 -6.52
C GLY A 185 -3.30 10.39 -5.47
N ALA A 186 -4.62 10.20 -5.41
CA ALA A 186 -5.27 9.21 -4.58
C ALA A 186 -6.51 8.65 -5.28
N ALA A 187 -6.88 7.40 -4.96
CA ALA A 187 -8.09 6.77 -5.49
C ALA A 187 -9.39 7.55 -5.15
N TRP A 188 -9.35 8.36 -4.10
CA TRP A 188 -10.47 9.19 -3.65
C TRP A 188 -10.02 10.63 -3.49
N PRO A 189 -10.76 11.60 -4.13
CA PRO A 189 -10.38 13.03 -4.12
C PRO A 189 -10.16 13.62 -2.72
N GLN A 190 -10.93 13.17 -1.72
CA GLN A 190 -10.82 13.66 -0.34
C GLN A 190 -9.49 13.30 0.34
N LYS A 191 -8.71 12.39 -0.23
CA LYS A 191 -7.37 12.07 0.28
C LYS A 191 -6.28 12.92 -0.38
N THR A 192 -6.60 13.66 -1.42
CA THR A 192 -5.65 14.46 -2.18
C THR A 192 -5.41 15.80 -1.50
N TRP A 193 -4.14 16.15 -1.27
CA TRP A 193 -3.76 17.44 -0.73
C TRP A 193 -3.85 18.53 -1.81
N LEU A 194 -3.81 19.82 -1.43
CA LEU A 194 -4.05 20.93 -2.34
C LEU A 194 -2.93 21.08 -3.37
N VAL A 195 -3.30 21.29 -4.63
CA VAL A 195 -2.34 21.42 -5.73
C VAL A 195 -1.37 22.61 -5.53
N ASN A 196 -1.84 23.72 -4.98
CA ASN A 196 -0.99 24.90 -4.74
C ASN A 196 0.05 24.61 -3.65
N HIS A 197 -0.33 23.93 -2.57
CA HIS A 197 0.62 23.53 -1.54
C HIS A 197 1.68 22.54 -2.06
N TYR A 198 1.29 21.59 -2.95
CA TYR A 198 2.27 20.73 -3.61
C TYR A 198 3.23 21.55 -4.50
N LYS A 199 2.75 22.56 -5.26
CA LYS A 199 3.62 23.40 -6.08
C LYS A 199 4.64 24.18 -5.24
N GLU A 200 4.19 24.76 -4.15
CA GLU A 200 5.05 25.47 -3.20
C GLU A 200 6.10 24.53 -2.59
N LEU A 201 5.66 23.33 -2.15
CA LEU A 201 6.55 22.32 -1.60
C LEU A 201 7.63 21.88 -2.62
N VAL A 202 7.24 21.61 -3.86
CA VAL A 202 8.16 21.25 -4.94
C VAL A 202 9.21 22.34 -5.16
N ASN A 203 8.78 23.61 -5.19
CA ASN A 203 9.70 24.74 -5.32
C ASN A 203 10.67 24.86 -4.11
N LEU A 204 10.17 24.62 -2.89
CA LEU A 204 11.01 24.61 -1.69
C LEU A 204 12.05 23.50 -1.73
N ILE A 205 11.68 22.30 -2.15
CA ILE A 205 12.58 21.15 -2.26
C ILE A 205 13.67 21.43 -3.30
N ILE A 206 13.28 21.90 -4.48
CA ILE A 206 14.23 22.19 -5.56
C ILE A 206 15.20 23.30 -5.15
N ASN A 207 14.68 24.44 -4.67
CA ASN A 207 15.49 25.64 -4.42
C ASN A 207 16.34 25.53 -3.16
N LYS A 208 15.88 24.83 -2.11
CA LYS A 208 16.59 24.76 -0.83
C LYS A 208 17.41 23.50 -0.65
N LEU A 209 16.98 22.37 -1.26
CA LEU A 209 17.63 21.08 -1.07
C LEU A 209 18.39 20.62 -2.32
N GLY A 210 18.17 21.26 -3.48
CA GLY A 210 18.79 20.86 -4.75
C GLY A 210 18.34 19.49 -5.27
N LEU A 211 17.28 18.91 -4.69
CA LEU A 211 16.77 17.59 -5.06
C LEU A 211 15.78 17.68 -6.21
N SER A 212 15.88 16.74 -7.14
CA SER A 212 14.91 16.59 -8.22
C SER A 212 13.61 15.94 -7.73
N ILE A 213 12.53 16.14 -8.47
CA ILE A 213 11.22 15.55 -8.18
C ILE A 213 10.78 14.63 -9.32
N ILE A 214 10.43 13.39 -9.00
CA ILE A 214 9.76 12.50 -9.95
C ILE A 214 8.29 12.35 -9.55
N ILE A 215 7.38 12.75 -10.44
CA ILE A 215 5.94 12.63 -10.22
C ILE A 215 5.48 11.28 -10.74
N ILE A 216 4.87 10.47 -9.87
CA ILE A 216 4.26 9.17 -10.19
C ILE A 216 2.77 9.22 -9.88
N GLY A 217 1.97 8.63 -10.76
CA GLY A 217 0.52 8.54 -10.60
C GLY A 217 -0.10 7.84 -11.81
N SER A 218 -1.41 7.62 -11.76
CA SER A 218 -2.15 7.11 -12.91
C SER A 218 -2.40 8.22 -13.94
N ALA A 219 -2.67 7.84 -15.19
CA ALA A 219 -3.01 8.81 -16.26
C ALA A 219 -4.25 9.67 -15.91
N ASN A 220 -5.11 9.19 -15.02
CA ASN A 220 -6.33 9.90 -14.61
C ASN A 220 -6.12 10.86 -13.43
N ASP A 221 -4.92 10.93 -12.86
CA ASP A 221 -4.62 11.77 -11.70
C ASP A 221 -4.43 13.23 -12.11
N ARG A 222 -5.52 14.00 -12.14
CA ARG A 222 -5.54 15.42 -12.55
C ARG A 222 -4.53 16.29 -11.79
N ILE A 223 -4.23 15.93 -10.53
CA ILE A 223 -3.25 16.68 -9.73
C ILE A 223 -1.85 16.53 -10.30
N CYS A 224 -1.47 15.34 -10.80
CA CYS A 224 -0.18 15.12 -11.45
C CYS A 224 -0.04 16.04 -12.68
N SER A 225 -1.05 16.06 -13.55
CA SER A 225 -1.08 16.94 -14.72
C SER A 225 -0.97 18.43 -14.36
N ALA A 226 -1.55 18.85 -13.22
CA ALA A 226 -1.47 20.24 -12.77
C ALA A 226 -0.06 20.61 -12.23
N LEU A 227 0.65 19.64 -11.65
CA LEU A 227 2.02 19.82 -11.16
C LEU A 227 3.05 19.79 -12.30
N ALA A 228 2.82 18.95 -13.30
CA ALA A 228 3.68 18.81 -14.49
C ALA A 228 3.73 20.08 -15.37
N LYS A 229 2.81 21.02 -15.20
CA LYS A 229 2.87 22.32 -15.87
C LYS A 229 4.03 23.22 -15.42
N ASN A 230 4.67 22.89 -14.30
CA ASN A 230 5.89 23.56 -13.86
C ASN A 230 7.06 23.09 -14.72
N LYS A 231 7.61 23.97 -15.55
CA LYS A 231 8.65 23.69 -16.55
C LYS A 231 10.08 23.68 -15.96
N SER A 232 10.27 23.23 -14.72
CA SER A 232 11.61 23.05 -14.17
C SER A 232 12.28 21.78 -14.74
N THR A 233 13.54 21.86 -15.11
CA THR A 233 14.36 20.73 -15.54
C THR A 233 14.58 19.68 -14.41
N GLN A 234 14.32 20.07 -13.17
CA GLN A 234 14.42 19.21 -12.00
C GLN A 234 13.10 18.48 -11.68
N ILE A 235 12.08 18.62 -12.52
CA ILE A 235 10.80 17.90 -12.39
C ILE A 235 10.64 16.94 -13.56
N LEU A 236 10.65 15.65 -13.26
CA LEU A 236 10.39 14.58 -14.22
C LEU A 236 8.98 14.04 -14.00
N ASP A 237 8.08 14.29 -14.96
CA ASP A 237 6.71 13.83 -14.91
C ASP A 237 6.55 12.47 -15.61
N LEU A 238 6.30 11.43 -14.82
CA LEU A 238 6.10 10.06 -15.28
C LEU A 238 4.69 9.52 -14.99
N HIS A 239 3.72 10.37 -14.56
CA HIS A 239 2.36 9.90 -14.31
C HIS A 239 1.72 9.34 -15.61
N GLY A 240 1.07 8.19 -15.49
CA GLY A 240 0.45 7.50 -16.62
C GLY A 240 1.41 6.87 -17.63
N LYS A 241 2.73 6.99 -17.44
CA LYS A 241 3.75 6.50 -18.38
C LYS A 241 4.43 5.21 -17.93
N LEU A 242 4.20 4.77 -16.71
CA LEU A 242 4.87 3.65 -16.08
C LEU A 242 3.86 2.54 -15.74
N ASP A 243 4.31 1.30 -15.90
CA ASP A 243 3.69 0.17 -15.22
C ASP A 243 4.00 0.22 -13.72
N ILE A 244 3.33 -0.66 -12.96
CA ILE A 244 3.48 -0.67 -11.51
C ILE A 244 4.91 -1.06 -11.10
N ARG A 245 5.55 -1.96 -11.87
CA ARG A 245 6.89 -2.47 -11.56
C ARG A 245 7.96 -1.39 -11.74
N LYS A 246 7.91 -0.63 -12.84
CA LYS A 246 8.79 0.51 -13.07
C LYS A 246 8.59 1.60 -12.02
N SER A 247 7.34 1.86 -11.64
CA SER A 247 7.03 2.79 -10.56
C SER A 247 7.69 2.39 -9.24
N LEU A 248 7.62 1.11 -8.87
CA LEU A 248 8.28 0.58 -7.68
C LEU A 248 9.82 0.67 -7.78
N ALA A 249 10.37 0.38 -8.95
CA ALA A 249 11.83 0.45 -9.16
C ALA A 249 12.34 1.90 -9.05
N ILE A 250 11.59 2.89 -9.55
CA ILE A 250 11.90 4.31 -9.34
C ILE A 250 11.81 4.67 -7.85
N ILE A 251 10.74 4.29 -7.16
CA ILE A 251 10.61 4.54 -5.71
C ILE A 251 11.80 3.96 -4.96
N SER A 252 12.25 2.74 -5.30
CA SER A 252 13.34 2.04 -4.61
C SER A 252 14.72 2.72 -4.73
N LEU A 253 14.85 3.68 -5.61
CA LEU A 253 16.11 4.43 -5.85
C LEU A 253 16.04 5.89 -5.37
N GLY A 254 14.86 6.36 -4.94
CA GLY A 254 14.68 7.71 -4.41
C GLY A 254 15.07 7.83 -2.94
N GLU A 255 15.32 9.04 -2.50
CA GLU A 255 15.67 9.36 -1.10
C GLU A 255 14.47 9.16 -0.17
N MET A 256 13.27 9.53 -0.63
CA MET A 256 12.01 9.35 0.07
C MET A 256 10.81 9.47 -0.88
N THR A 257 9.63 9.13 -0.38
CA THR A 257 8.36 9.38 -1.07
C THR A 257 7.49 10.35 -0.30
N ILE A 258 6.93 11.35 -0.98
CA ILE A 258 5.91 12.25 -0.44
C ILE A 258 4.58 11.94 -1.13
N GLY A 259 3.51 11.81 -0.36
CA GLY A 259 2.20 11.58 -0.96
C GLY A 259 1.07 11.44 0.04
N SER A 260 -0.13 11.32 -0.49
CA SER A 260 -1.33 11.04 0.31
C SER A 260 -1.36 9.56 0.77
N ASP A 261 -2.22 9.22 1.74
CA ASP A 261 -2.45 7.84 2.20
C ASP A 261 -2.96 6.95 1.05
N THR A 262 -2.04 6.37 0.28
CA THR A 262 -2.28 5.55 -0.91
C THR A 262 -1.44 4.29 -0.93
N GLY A 263 -1.79 3.36 -1.84
CA GLY A 263 -1.07 2.09 -1.97
C GLY A 263 0.40 2.25 -2.31
N MET A 264 0.77 3.24 -3.14
CA MET A 264 2.18 3.46 -3.54
C MET A 264 3.04 4.01 -2.40
N VAL A 265 2.47 4.81 -1.50
CA VAL A 265 3.18 5.27 -0.29
C VAL A 265 3.46 4.10 0.66
N HIS A 266 2.50 3.17 0.81
CA HIS A 266 2.76 1.92 1.54
C HIS A 266 3.79 1.03 0.83
N ALA A 267 3.80 1.02 -0.50
CA ALA A 267 4.79 0.28 -1.28
C ALA A 267 6.21 0.85 -1.10
N SER A 268 6.35 2.18 -1.00
CA SER A 268 7.60 2.85 -0.66
C SER A 268 8.20 2.31 0.64
N GLU A 269 7.41 2.30 1.72
CA GLU A 269 7.85 1.76 3.01
C GLU A 269 8.23 0.27 2.94
N ALA A 270 7.49 -0.51 2.14
CA ALA A 270 7.77 -1.94 1.96
C ALA A 270 9.05 -2.19 1.14
N LEU A 271 9.52 -1.20 0.38
CA LEU A 271 10.82 -1.17 -0.30
C LEU A 271 11.95 -0.65 0.61
N GLY A 272 11.64 -0.22 1.83
CA GLY A 272 12.60 0.35 2.77
C GLY A 272 12.82 1.86 2.58
N ILE A 273 12.05 2.51 1.71
CA ILE A 273 12.16 3.94 1.42
C ILE A 273 11.22 4.72 2.35
N PRO A 274 11.72 5.68 3.13
CA PRO A 274 10.90 6.44 4.07
C PRO A 274 9.86 7.32 3.35
N VAL A 275 8.80 7.66 4.07
CA VAL A 275 7.71 8.46 3.51
C VAL A 275 7.34 9.66 4.40
N ALA A 276 6.92 10.74 3.75
CA ALA A 276 6.13 11.80 4.34
C ALA A 276 4.68 11.64 3.85
N MET A 277 3.83 11.01 4.69
CA MET A 277 2.45 10.66 4.35
C MET A 277 1.49 11.76 4.81
N ILE A 278 0.79 12.38 3.86
CA ILE A 278 -0.25 13.37 4.14
C ILE A 278 -1.58 12.65 4.37
N MET A 279 -2.16 12.80 5.55
CA MET A 279 -3.34 12.04 5.97
C MET A 279 -4.49 12.94 6.40
N GLY A 280 -5.57 12.92 5.63
CA GLY A 280 -6.77 13.75 5.83
C GLY A 280 -7.93 13.01 6.50
N PRO A 281 -8.95 12.53 5.73
CA PRO A 281 -10.20 11.99 6.28
C PRO A 281 -10.09 10.61 6.93
N THR A 282 -8.95 9.95 6.77
CA THR A 282 -8.60 8.63 7.33
C THR A 282 -7.62 8.79 8.49
N ASN A 283 -7.32 7.69 9.20
CA ASN A 283 -6.27 7.60 10.20
C ASN A 283 -5.69 6.17 10.27
N ALA A 284 -4.75 5.93 11.16
CA ALA A 284 -4.15 4.61 11.33
C ALA A 284 -5.20 3.51 11.58
N GLN A 285 -6.23 3.76 12.41
CA GLN A 285 -7.27 2.78 12.76
C GLN A 285 -8.23 2.47 11.60
N THR A 286 -8.28 3.29 10.56
CA THR A 286 -9.02 2.97 9.33
C THR A 286 -8.23 2.13 8.34
N GLY A 287 -6.93 1.92 8.57
CA GLY A 287 -6.05 1.06 7.78
C GLY A 287 -4.89 1.79 7.09
N GLY A 288 -4.79 3.12 7.27
CA GLY A 288 -3.65 3.93 6.89
C GLY A 288 -2.49 3.80 7.88
N GLY A 289 -1.55 4.73 7.81
CA GLY A 289 -0.43 4.82 8.74
C GLY A 289 0.87 4.21 8.20
N ILE A 290 1.95 4.59 8.87
CA ILE A 290 3.33 4.26 8.50
C ILE A 290 3.82 3.00 9.22
N SER A 291 4.97 2.49 8.78
CA SER A 291 5.59 1.29 9.33
C SER A 291 7.09 1.43 9.58
N LEU A 292 7.76 2.36 8.94
CA LEU A 292 9.16 2.66 9.16
C LEU A 292 9.31 3.76 10.21
N ASP A 293 10.30 3.63 11.09
CA ASP A 293 10.58 4.62 12.13
C ASP A 293 11.16 5.92 11.52
N SER A 294 11.73 5.82 10.31
CA SER A 294 12.19 6.96 9.51
C SER A 294 11.07 7.68 8.74
N SER A 295 9.87 7.11 8.67
CA SER A 295 8.70 7.74 8.04
C SER A 295 7.98 8.70 8.99
N VAL A 296 7.13 9.57 8.43
CA VAL A 296 6.32 10.51 9.19
C VAL A 296 4.90 10.61 8.61
N VAL A 297 3.91 10.75 9.48
CA VAL A 297 2.54 11.10 9.11
C VAL A 297 2.32 12.58 9.42
N ILE A 298 1.81 13.30 8.43
CA ILE A 298 1.41 14.71 8.56
C ILE A 298 -0.11 14.76 8.56
N GLU A 299 -0.69 15.10 9.68
CA GLU A 299 -2.14 15.17 9.88
C GLU A 299 -2.50 16.26 10.87
N LYS A 300 -3.74 16.72 10.83
CA LYS A 300 -4.29 17.67 11.81
C LYS A 300 -5.25 16.96 12.74
N ASP A 301 -5.13 17.23 14.03
CA ASP A 301 -6.09 16.75 15.02
C ASP A 301 -7.38 17.57 14.92
N ILE A 302 -8.38 16.99 14.24
CA ILE A 302 -9.67 17.63 14.01
C ILE A 302 -10.77 16.68 14.47
N TRP A 303 -11.69 17.18 15.29
CA TRP A 303 -12.74 16.41 15.94
C TRP A 303 -13.54 15.48 15.01
N CYS A 304 -13.68 15.82 13.72
CA CYS A 304 -14.44 15.03 12.76
C CYS A 304 -13.66 13.84 12.19
N ARG A 305 -12.34 13.72 12.46
CA ARG A 305 -11.51 12.62 11.98
C ARG A 305 -11.54 11.42 12.92
N PRO A 306 -11.44 10.20 12.35
CA PRO A 306 -11.66 9.88 10.94
C PRO A 306 -13.16 9.97 10.59
N CYS A 307 -13.48 10.49 9.40
CA CYS A 307 -14.87 10.59 8.92
C CYS A 307 -15.16 9.64 7.76
N SER A 308 -14.14 8.95 7.27
CA SER A 308 -14.25 7.98 6.18
C SER A 308 -13.28 6.82 6.39
N GLN A 309 -13.68 5.61 6.01
CA GLN A 309 -12.80 4.45 6.08
C GLN A 309 -11.68 4.50 5.03
N ASN A 310 -11.95 5.03 3.85
CA ASN A 310 -11.06 4.99 2.69
C ASN A 310 -11.00 6.31 1.91
N GLY A 311 -11.61 7.37 2.44
CA GLY A 311 -11.68 8.67 1.77
C GLY A 311 -12.78 8.80 0.70
N LYS A 312 -13.65 7.80 0.52
CA LYS A 312 -14.73 7.87 -0.47
C LYS A 312 -15.82 8.87 -0.10
N ARG A 313 -16.12 9.01 1.20
CA ARG A 313 -17.18 9.89 1.69
C ARG A 313 -16.79 11.35 1.45
N PRO A 314 -17.62 12.14 0.75
CA PRO A 314 -17.40 13.59 0.63
C PRO A 314 -17.34 14.26 2.00
N CYS A 315 -16.60 15.36 2.08
CA CYS A 315 -16.59 16.18 3.29
C CYS A 315 -17.98 16.81 3.49
N TYR A 316 -18.53 16.67 4.68
CA TYR A 316 -19.83 17.26 5.05
C TYR A 316 -19.70 18.68 5.63
N ARG A 317 -18.45 19.14 5.83
CA ARG A 317 -18.18 20.52 6.28
C ARG A 317 -18.01 21.44 5.05
N SER A 318 -18.14 22.74 5.28
CA SER A 318 -17.95 23.76 4.23
C SER A 318 -16.56 23.69 3.58
N HIS A 319 -15.53 23.35 4.39
CA HIS A 319 -14.15 23.18 3.94
C HIS A 319 -13.58 21.87 4.48
N GLN A 320 -12.67 21.27 3.76
CA GLN A 320 -11.99 20.04 4.16
C GLN A 320 -10.76 20.35 5.03
N TYR A 321 -10.99 20.89 6.22
CA TYR A 321 -9.95 21.37 7.13
C TYR A 321 -8.81 20.38 7.37
N CYS A 322 -9.10 19.07 7.41
CA CYS A 322 -8.08 18.04 7.58
C CYS A 322 -7.05 17.97 6.43
N MET A 323 -7.31 18.67 5.32
CA MET A 323 -6.36 18.83 4.22
C MET A 323 -5.91 20.28 4.05
N THR A 324 -6.83 21.25 4.20
CA THR A 324 -6.52 22.67 3.97
C THR A 324 -5.67 23.29 5.08
N GLU A 325 -5.74 22.76 6.32
CA GLU A 325 -4.91 23.25 7.42
C GLU A 325 -3.52 22.62 7.49
N ILE A 326 -3.23 21.59 6.69
CA ILE A 326 -1.86 21.11 6.53
C ILE A 326 -1.14 22.10 5.63
N SER A 327 -0.25 22.91 6.19
CA SER A 327 0.50 23.91 5.44
C SER A 327 1.67 23.31 4.67
N THR A 328 2.19 24.05 3.70
CA THR A 328 3.41 23.68 2.97
C THR A 328 4.61 23.56 3.93
N GLU A 329 4.68 24.44 4.94
CA GLU A 329 5.73 24.46 5.96
C GLU A 329 5.69 23.20 6.84
N ASP A 330 4.48 22.73 7.22
CA ASP A 330 4.32 21.48 7.99
C ASP A 330 4.94 20.30 7.22
N VAL A 331 4.61 20.19 5.92
CA VAL A 331 5.13 19.10 5.08
C VAL A 331 6.63 19.28 4.82
N HIS A 332 7.10 20.49 4.51
CA HIS A 332 8.51 20.75 4.31
C HIS A 332 9.37 20.44 5.54
N ARG A 333 8.92 20.82 6.73
CA ARG A 333 9.57 20.47 8.01
C ARG A 333 9.64 18.96 8.20
N ALA A 334 8.58 18.26 7.88
CA ALA A 334 8.52 16.80 7.93
C ALA A 334 9.52 16.16 6.95
N VAL A 335 9.62 16.68 5.72
CA VAL A 335 10.59 16.25 4.71
C VAL A 335 12.03 16.41 5.23
N LEU A 336 12.36 17.57 5.79
CA LEU A 336 13.69 17.80 6.39
C LEU A 336 13.97 16.80 7.52
N GLY A 337 13.00 16.54 8.38
CA GLY A 337 13.13 15.58 9.48
C GLY A 337 13.32 14.13 9.01
N VAL A 338 12.76 13.75 7.86
CA VAL A 338 12.96 12.42 7.26
C VAL A 338 14.35 12.31 6.62
N LEU A 339 14.78 13.32 5.87
CA LEU A 339 16.08 13.33 5.19
C LEU A 339 17.28 13.43 6.15
N ALA A 340 17.07 13.91 7.37
CA ALA A 340 18.11 14.02 8.39
C ALA A 340 18.34 12.73 9.21
N ARG A 341 17.51 11.69 9.01
CA ARG A 341 17.61 10.39 9.71
C ARG A 341 18.42 9.38 8.94
#